data_180c654ef96557bdbc06d8f61c7279f0
#
_entry.id   180c654ef96557bdbc06d8f61c7279f0
#
_cell.length_a   1.000
_cell.length_b   1.000
_cell.length_c   1.000
_cell.angle_alpha   90.00
_cell.angle_beta   90.00
_cell.angle_gamma   90.00
#
_symmetry.space_group_name_H-M   'P 1'
#
loop_
_entity.id
_entity.type
_entity.pdbx_description
1 polymer ?
#
loop_
_entity_poly.entity_id
_entity_poly.type
_entity_poly.pdbx_seq_one_letter_code
_entity_poly.pdbx_strand_id
1 'polypeptide(L)'
;MNDIADRLRQRTFDFALGVIGFCRQLPDSWVERELGKQLLRAGMGVAGNYWSACRGRSDKEFIAKLGVATDEADESVLWLTAFERSGIGPATDGKSLLGEGNELRAILAKSHKTARENRQKKKREARRSRPPAHSPTL
;
A
#
# COMPACT_ATOMS: atom_id res chain seq x y z
N MET A 1 20.28 6.58 0.41
CA MET A 1 18.85 6.48 0.09
C MET A 1 18.58 5.21 -0.71
N ASN A 2 17.49 4.54 -0.42
CA ASN A 2 17.12 3.31 -1.08
C ASN A 2 16.38 3.61 -2.39
N ASP A 3 16.99 3.27 -3.52
CA ASP A 3 16.38 3.47 -4.85
C ASP A 3 15.04 2.79 -5.01
N ILE A 4 14.87 1.61 -4.40
CA ILE A 4 13.62 0.86 -4.46
C ILE A 4 12.51 1.64 -3.76
N ALA A 5 12.80 2.19 -2.57
CA ALA A 5 11.85 3.00 -1.82
C ALA A 5 11.48 4.27 -2.58
N ASP A 6 12.46 4.93 -3.19
CA ASP A 6 12.22 6.14 -3.97
C ASP A 6 11.36 5.86 -5.20
N ARG A 7 11.62 4.75 -5.88
CA ARG A 7 10.82 4.32 -7.03
C ARG A 7 9.39 3.99 -6.64
N LEU A 8 9.20 3.30 -5.52
CA LEU A 8 7.86 2.98 -5.03
C LEU A 8 7.11 4.23 -4.58
N ARG A 9 7.80 5.19 -3.94
CA ARG A 9 7.17 6.46 -3.60
C ARG A 9 6.64 7.15 -4.85
N GLN A 10 7.46 7.25 -5.88
CA GLN A 10 7.05 7.87 -7.15
C GLN A 10 5.95 7.06 -7.82
N ARG A 11 6.08 5.75 -7.85
CA ARG A 11 5.12 4.87 -8.50
C ARG A 11 3.75 4.89 -7.82
N THR A 12 3.72 4.89 -6.49
CA THR A 12 2.46 4.98 -5.74
C THR A 12 1.83 6.36 -5.91
N PHE A 13 2.64 7.40 -5.97
CA PHE A 13 2.17 8.76 -6.22
C PHE A 13 1.55 8.87 -7.63
N ASP A 14 2.24 8.34 -8.64
CA ASP A 14 1.73 8.33 -10.03
C ASP A 14 0.42 7.57 -10.13
N PHE A 15 0.30 6.47 -9.40
CA PHE A 15 -0.95 5.72 -9.33
C PHE A 15 -2.08 6.59 -8.75
N ALA A 16 -1.81 7.29 -7.66
CA ALA A 16 -2.79 8.20 -7.06
C ALA A 16 -3.21 9.30 -8.05
N LEU A 17 -2.26 9.88 -8.79
CA LEU A 17 -2.56 10.87 -9.83
C LEU A 17 -3.43 10.28 -10.94
N GLY A 18 -3.14 9.05 -11.35
CA GLY A 18 -3.94 8.34 -12.34
C GLY A 18 -5.37 8.11 -11.86
N VAL A 19 -5.54 7.74 -10.59
CA VAL A 19 -6.86 7.57 -9.97
C VAL A 19 -7.62 8.90 -9.97
N ILE A 20 -6.97 10.00 -9.62
CA ILE A 20 -7.56 11.34 -9.65
C ILE A 20 -8.05 11.65 -11.07
N GLY A 21 -7.21 11.43 -12.07
CA GLY A 21 -7.55 11.67 -13.46
C GLY A 21 -8.74 10.83 -13.92
N PHE A 22 -8.78 9.57 -13.53
CA PHE A 22 -9.90 8.67 -13.82
C PHE A 22 -11.20 9.19 -13.19
N CYS A 23 -11.17 9.55 -11.93
CA CYS A 23 -12.35 10.03 -11.19
C CYS A 23 -12.89 11.34 -11.78
N ARG A 24 -12.03 12.21 -12.29
CA ARG A 24 -12.44 13.47 -12.92
C ARG A 24 -13.22 13.27 -14.19
N GLN A 25 -13.10 12.12 -14.82
CA GLN A 25 -13.80 11.78 -16.08
C GLN A 25 -15.12 11.05 -15.84
N LEU A 26 -15.48 10.79 -14.60
CA LEU A 26 -16.73 10.08 -14.28
C LEU A 26 -17.93 10.98 -14.51
N PRO A 27 -19.07 10.41 -15.01
CA PRO A 27 -20.31 11.17 -15.09
C PRO A 27 -20.76 11.68 -13.72
N ASP A 28 -21.44 12.81 -13.70
CA ASP A 28 -21.98 13.40 -12.47
C ASP A 28 -23.33 12.79 -12.11
N SER A 29 -23.28 11.55 -11.56
CA SER A 29 -24.46 10.88 -11.04
C SER A 29 -24.10 10.21 -9.70
N TRP A 30 -25.12 9.86 -8.91
CA TRP A 30 -24.87 9.46 -7.53
C TRP A 30 -24.06 8.15 -7.41
N VAL A 31 -24.28 7.18 -8.33
CA VAL A 31 -23.54 5.92 -8.30
C VAL A 31 -22.07 6.17 -8.59
N GLU A 32 -21.78 6.91 -9.64
CA GLU A 32 -20.41 7.25 -10.04
C GLU A 32 -19.72 8.08 -8.97
N ARG A 33 -20.44 9.00 -8.32
CA ARG A 33 -19.88 9.79 -7.21
C ARG A 33 -19.49 8.91 -6.04
N GLU A 34 -20.36 7.97 -5.66
CA GLU A 34 -20.08 7.07 -4.52
C GLU A 34 -18.92 6.13 -4.81
N LEU A 35 -18.91 5.50 -5.98
CA LEU A 35 -17.82 4.63 -6.40
C LEU A 35 -16.51 5.41 -6.53
N GLY A 36 -16.58 6.60 -7.12
CA GLY A 36 -15.42 7.47 -7.28
C GLY A 36 -14.80 7.88 -5.95
N LYS A 37 -15.61 8.17 -4.95
CA LYS A 37 -15.12 8.50 -3.60
C LYS A 37 -14.34 7.33 -2.98
N GLN A 38 -14.85 6.11 -3.13
CA GLN A 38 -14.19 4.93 -2.60
C GLN A 38 -12.84 4.69 -3.30
N LEU A 39 -12.83 4.77 -4.62
CA LEU A 39 -11.60 4.60 -5.39
C LEU A 39 -10.58 5.70 -5.06
N LEU A 40 -11.04 6.94 -5.03
CA LEU A 40 -10.17 8.10 -4.75
C LEU A 40 -9.51 7.96 -3.38
N ARG A 41 -10.29 7.61 -2.36
CA ARG A 41 -9.76 7.39 -1.00
C ARG A 41 -8.73 6.27 -1.00
N ALA A 42 -9.06 5.12 -1.62
CA ALA A 42 -8.16 3.98 -1.64
C ALA A 42 -6.87 4.27 -2.41
N GLY A 43 -6.98 4.87 -3.60
CA GLY A 43 -5.82 5.19 -4.43
C GLY A 43 -4.89 6.20 -3.77
N MET A 44 -5.44 7.23 -3.15
CA MET A 44 -4.65 8.19 -2.37
C MET A 44 -4.03 7.53 -1.14
N GLY A 45 -4.77 6.59 -0.54
CA GLY A 45 -4.29 5.84 0.63
C GLY A 45 -3.07 4.97 0.33
N VAL A 46 -2.96 4.43 -0.88
CA VAL A 46 -1.76 3.68 -1.30
C VAL A 46 -0.52 4.57 -1.19
N ALA A 47 -0.57 5.74 -1.81
CA ALA A 47 0.56 6.67 -1.81
C ALA A 47 0.83 7.23 -0.42
N GLY A 48 -0.20 7.73 0.26
CA GLY A 48 -0.06 8.37 1.57
C GLY A 48 0.51 7.44 2.61
N ASN A 49 0.06 6.20 2.66
CA ASN A 49 0.54 5.23 3.63
C ASN A 49 1.94 4.71 3.29
N TYR A 50 2.25 4.54 2.01
CA TYR A 50 3.61 4.16 1.62
C TYR A 50 4.63 5.26 1.97
N TRP A 51 4.31 6.52 1.66
CA TRP A 51 5.16 7.65 2.03
C TRP A 51 5.34 7.73 3.55
N SER A 52 4.26 7.51 4.29
CA SER A 52 4.30 7.48 5.76
C SER A 52 5.18 6.33 6.27
N ALA A 53 5.09 5.15 5.65
CA ALA A 53 5.93 4.00 5.97
C ALA A 53 7.42 4.35 5.82
N CYS A 54 7.79 5.03 4.72
CA CYS A 54 9.18 5.42 4.47
C CYS A 54 9.74 6.40 5.51
N ARG A 55 8.87 7.10 6.24
CA ARG A 55 9.24 8.01 7.32
C ARG A 55 9.14 7.38 8.71
N GLY A 56 8.84 6.09 8.78
CA GLY A 56 8.69 5.36 10.02
C GLY A 56 9.94 5.44 10.88
N ARG A 57 9.75 5.64 12.18
CA ARG A 57 10.85 5.75 13.16
C ARG A 57 11.36 4.40 13.64
N SER A 58 10.64 3.34 13.31
CA SER A 58 10.95 1.99 13.75
C SER A 58 10.47 0.98 12.73
N ASP A 59 11.00 -0.24 12.80
CA ASP A 59 10.51 -1.35 11.99
C ASP A 59 9.02 -1.58 12.22
N LYS A 60 8.56 -1.42 13.45
CA LYS A 60 7.15 -1.60 13.80
C LYS A 60 6.25 -0.60 13.06
N GLU A 61 6.62 0.69 13.05
CA GLU A 61 5.88 1.72 12.33
C GLU A 61 5.89 1.47 10.83
N PHE A 62 7.07 1.14 10.28
CA PHE A 62 7.23 0.84 8.87
C PHE A 62 6.29 -0.30 8.45
N ILE A 63 6.32 -1.40 9.19
CA ILE A 63 5.49 -2.58 8.91
C ILE A 63 4.00 -2.24 9.00
N ALA A 64 3.59 -1.50 10.03
CA ALA A 64 2.19 -1.12 10.22
C ALA A 64 1.68 -0.27 9.05
N LYS A 65 2.42 0.76 8.64
CA LYS A 65 2.04 1.64 7.54
C LYS A 65 2.08 0.94 6.19
N LEU A 66 3.06 0.07 6.00
CA LEU A 66 3.17 -0.74 4.79
C LEU A 66 1.99 -1.71 4.65
N GLY A 67 1.52 -2.27 5.77
CA GLY A 67 0.32 -3.11 5.81
C GLY A 67 -0.92 -2.34 5.37
N VAL A 68 -1.08 -1.11 5.86
CA VAL A 68 -2.20 -0.25 5.46
C VAL A 68 -2.12 0.09 3.96
N ALA A 69 -0.92 0.43 3.46
CA ALA A 69 -0.73 0.70 2.04
C ALA A 69 -1.13 -0.51 1.19
N THR A 70 -0.79 -1.72 1.63
CA THR A 70 -1.16 -2.96 0.96
C THR A 70 -2.67 -3.14 0.91
N ASP A 71 -3.35 -2.89 2.03
CA ASP A 71 -4.82 -2.99 2.10
C ASP A 71 -5.49 -1.96 1.19
N GLU A 72 -4.95 -0.75 1.12
CA GLU A 72 -5.46 0.28 0.23
C GLU A 72 -5.27 -0.08 -1.25
N ALA A 73 -4.17 -0.77 -1.58
CA ALA A 73 -3.95 -1.27 -2.93
C ALA A 73 -4.98 -2.37 -3.27
N ASP A 74 -5.28 -3.26 -2.35
CA ASP A 74 -6.34 -4.26 -2.51
C ASP A 74 -7.70 -3.59 -2.75
N GLU A 75 -8.03 -2.58 -1.97
CA GLU A 75 -9.27 -1.83 -2.13
C GLU A 75 -9.33 -1.10 -3.47
N SER A 76 -8.22 -0.52 -3.90
CA SER A 76 -8.15 0.14 -5.22
C SER A 76 -8.44 -0.84 -6.34
N VAL A 77 -7.87 -2.04 -6.26
CA VAL A 77 -8.14 -3.12 -7.25
C VAL A 77 -9.61 -3.52 -7.23
N LEU A 78 -10.21 -3.63 -6.04
CA LEU A 78 -11.63 -3.94 -5.90
C LEU A 78 -12.50 -2.92 -6.65
N TRP A 79 -12.28 -1.64 -6.40
CA TRP A 79 -13.10 -0.59 -7.00
C TRP A 79 -12.84 -0.43 -8.49
N LEU A 80 -11.59 -0.55 -8.93
CA LEU A 80 -11.26 -0.53 -10.37
C LEU A 80 -11.91 -1.72 -11.11
N THR A 81 -11.93 -2.89 -10.47
CA THR A 81 -12.63 -4.05 -11.02
C THR A 81 -14.14 -3.79 -11.10
N ALA A 82 -14.71 -3.15 -10.10
CA ALA A 82 -16.13 -2.79 -10.10
C ALA A 82 -16.46 -1.84 -11.26
N PHE A 83 -15.61 -0.84 -11.49
CA PHE A 83 -15.76 0.08 -12.62
C PHE A 83 -15.71 -0.65 -13.96
N GLU A 84 -14.72 -1.53 -14.12
CA GLU A 84 -14.54 -2.30 -15.35
C GLU A 84 -15.76 -3.19 -15.63
N ARG A 85 -16.20 -3.95 -14.65
CA ARG A 85 -17.34 -4.87 -14.83
C ARG A 85 -18.67 -4.17 -14.99
N SER A 86 -18.82 -2.97 -14.47
CA SER A 86 -20.02 -2.14 -14.63
C SER A 86 -20.00 -1.30 -15.90
N GLY A 87 -18.87 -1.26 -16.60
CA GLY A 87 -18.71 -0.44 -17.80
C GLY A 87 -18.76 1.06 -17.52
N ILE A 88 -18.37 1.48 -16.34
CA ILE A 88 -18.40 2.87 -15.90
C ILE A 88 -16.99 3.47 -16.02
N GLY A 89 -16.89 4.67 -16.57
CA GLY A 89 -15.65 5.41 -16.72
C GLY A 89 -14.87 5.05 -17.97
N PRO A 90 -13.72 5.72 -18.18
CA PRO A 90 -12.90 5.50 -19.38
C PRO A 90 -12.21 4.13 -19.33
N ALA A 91 -12.59 3.25 -20.27
CA ALA A 91 -12.18 1.84 -20.25
C ALA A 91 -10.67 1.65 -20.36
N THR A 92 -9.99 2.42 -21.22
CA THR A 92 -8.54 2.32 -21.40
C THR A 92 -7.78 2.70 -20.13
N ASP A 93 -8.16 3.84 -19.54
CA ASP A 93 -7.53 4.32 -18.31
C ASP A 93 -7.82 3.37 -17.15
N GLY A 94 -9.04 2.85 -17.07
CA GLY A 94 -9.44 1.90 -16.04
C GLY A 94 -8.61 0.61 -16.09
N LYS A 95 -8.39 0.07 -17.28
CA LYS A 95 -7.56 -1.14 -17.47
C LYS A 95 -6.10 -0.89 -17.10
N SER A 96 -5.57 0.25 -17.51
CA SER A 96 -4.19 0.64 -17.19
C SER A 96 -3.99 0.75 -15.67
N LEU A 97 -4.91 1.43 -14.99
CA LEU A 97 -4.87 1.58 -13.53
C LEU A 97 -5.05 0.24 -12.82
N LEU A 98 -5.94 -0.62 -13.32
CA LEU A 98 -6.15 -1.94 -12.74
C LEU A 98 -4.88 -2.79 -12.82
N GLY A 99 -4.19 -2.75 -13.97
CA GLY A 99 -2.91 -3.43 -14.15
C GLY A 99 -1.86 -2.93 -13.17
N GLU A 100 -1.72 -1.61 -13.04
CA GLU A 100 -0.77 -1.01 -12.10
C GLU A 100 -1.15 -1.30 -10.65
N GLY A 101 -2.44 -1.22 -10.32
CA GLY A 101 -2.93 -1.55 -8.98
C GLY A 101 -2.61 -2.99 -8.58
N ASN A 102 -2.76 -3.94 -9.50
CA ASN A 102 -2.41 -5.34 -9.27
C ASN A 102 -0.91 -5.51 -9.03
N GLU A 103 -0.07 -4.82 -9.80
CA GLU A 103 1.38 -4.87 -9.60
C GLU A 103 1.79 -4.26 -8.26
N LEU A 104 1.27 -3.09 -7.93
CA LEU A 104 1.56 -2.42 -6.66
C LEU A 104 1.13 -3.27 -5.47
N ARG A 105 -0.06 -3.85 -5.55
CA ARG A 105 -0.55 -4.75 -4.51
C ARG A 105 0.42 -5.91 -4.25
N ALA A 106 0.89 -6.54 -5.32
CA ALA A 106 1.83 -7.65 -5.21
C ALA A 106 3.17 -7.22 -4.62
N ILE A 107 3.70 -6.09 -5.08
CA ILE A 107 4.98 -5.55 -4.58
C ILE A 107 4.87 -5.19 -3.10
N LEU A 108 3.82 -4.48 -2.72
CA LEU A 108 3.61 -4.03 -1.34
C LEU A 108 3.38 -5.22 -0.40
N ALA A 109 2.60 -6.20 -0.82
CA ALA A 109 2.37 -7.42 -0.03
C ALA A 109 3.67 -8.19 0.21
N LYS A 110 4.50 -8.32 -0.82
CA LYS A 110 5.80 -8.99 -0.70
C LYS A 110 6.73 -8.22 0.23
N SER A 111 6.80 -6.91 0.08
CA SER A 111 7.61 -6.04 0.94
C SER A 111 7.17 -6.13 2.40
N HIS A 112 5.87 -6.16 2.63
CA HIS A 112 5.30 -6.29 3.97
C HIS A 112 5.67 -7.61 4.61
N LYS A 113 5.52 -8.70 3.86
CA LYS A 113 5.89 -10.04 4.33
C LYS A 113 7.37 -10.11 4.68
N THR A 114 8.23 -9.62 3.79
CA THR A 114 9.69 -9.61 3.99
C THR A 114 10.08 -8.80 5.24
N ALA A 115 9.48 -7.63 5.41
CA ALA A 115 9.75 -6.78 6.57
C ALA A 115 9.35 -7.44 7.88
N ARG A 116 8.21 -8.12 7.90
CA ARG A 116 7.74 -8.87 9.09
C ARG A 116 8.68 -10.02 9.42
N GLU A 117 9.10 -10.79 8.42
CA GLU A 117 10.01 -11.92 8.59
C GLU A 117 11.37 -11.45 9.12
N ASN A 118 11.90 -10.36 8.55
CA ASN A 118 13.16 -9.77 9.00
C ASN A 118 13.09 -9.30 10.45
N ARG A 119 11.98 -8.69 10.85
CA ARG A 119 11.78 -8.24 12.21
C ARG A 119 11.73 -9.42 13.20
N GLN A 120 11.03 -10.49 12.84
CA GLN A 120 10.95 -11.69 13.65
C GLN A 120 12.32 -12.35 13.80
N LYS A 121 13.09 -12.38 12.71
CA LYS A 121 14.46 -12.91 12.70
C LYS A 121 15.36 -12.12 13.67
N LYS A 122 15.31 -10.80 13.59
CA LYS A 122 16.06 -9.92 14.50
C LYS A 122 15.70 -10.16 15.95
N LYS A 123 14.42 -10.35 16.25
CA LYS A 123 13.96 -10.65 17.61
C LYS A 123 14.49 -11.98 18.12
N ARG A 124 14.50 -13.01 17.27
CA ARG A 124 15.05 -14.33 17.63
C ARG A 124 16.55 -14.26 17.87
N GLU A 125 17.29 -13.56 17.03
CA GLU A 125 18.73 -13.36 17.20
C GLU A 125 19.04 -12.59 18.49
N ALA A 126 18.28 -11.54 18.78
CA ALA A 126 18.43 -10.79 20.01
C ALA A 126 18.19 -11.65 21.25
N ARG A 127 17.20 -12.55 21.22
CA ARG A 127 16.95 -13.49 22.33
C ARG A 127 18.10 -14.49 22.51
N ARG A 128 18.68 -15.00 21.42
CA ARG A 128 19.79 -15.95 21.48
C ARG A 128 21.07 -15.33 22.02
N SER A 129 21.33 -14.07 21.71
CA SER A 129 22.51 -13.36 22.17
C SER A 129 22.35 -12.74 23.54
N ARG A 130 21.15 -12.82 24.13
CA ARG A 130 20.88 -12.28 25.47
C ARG A 130 21.61 -13.11 26.53
N PRO A 131 22.39 -12.48 27.40
CA PRO A 131 23.01 -13.22 28.46
C PRO A 131 21.97 -13.83 29.40
N PRO A 132 22.24 -14.99 29.99
CA PRO A 132 21.29 -15.61 30.92
C PRO A 132 21.01 -14.66 32.09
N ALA A 133 19.78 -14.69 32.59
CA ALA A 133 19.39 -13.88 33.72
C ALA A 133 20.30 -14.22 34.94
N HIS A 134 20.87 -13.21 35.57
CA HIS A 134 21.62 -13.41 36.79
C HIS A 134 20.68 -13.89 37.88
N SER A 135 20.96 -15.10 38.40
CA SER A 135 20.33 -15.51 39.65
C SER A 135 20.89 -14.61 40.77
N PRO A 136 20.03 -14.03 41.60
CA PRO A 136 20.55 -13.26 42.71
C PRO A 136 21.34 -14.19 43.61
N THR A 137 22.62 -13.92 43.74
CA THR A 137 23.46 -14.58 44.73
C THR A 137 23.23 -13.87 46.05
N LEU A 138 22.86 -14.64 47.00
CA LEU A 138 22.81 -14.18 48.41
C LEU A 138 24.20 -13.89 48.94
#